data_8400f9a5f59036a47fa71538c31cbd72
#
_entry.id   8400f9a5f59036a47fa71538c31cbd72
#
_cell.length_a   1.000
_cell.length_b   1.000
_cell.length_c   1.000
_cell.angle_alpha   90.00
_cell.angle_beta   90.00
_cell.angle_gamma   90.00
#
_symmetry.space_group_name_H-M   'P 1'
#
loop_
_entity.id
_entity.type
_entity.pdbx_description
1 polymer ?
#
loop_
_entity_poly.entity_id
_entity_poly.type
_entity_poly.pdbx_seq_one_letter_code
_entity_poly.pdbx_strand_id
1 'polypeptide(L)'
;MAVIFAACPQHSTDDLTNDKSFHKMPVPLLKLAINGDLLMANEAALRLLDINSVENLNLRDLMDGLGQSFNEWLNRSAFGVHHPSSEFLRLKRGETETFLQVTLSRIMEKDGPQLFAVLIDATALKTLEGQFVQSQKMQAIGQLAGGIAHDFNNLLTAISGYCDLLLLRHEPTDQDFPDLIEIH
;
A
#
# COMPACT_ATOMS: atom_id res chain seq x y z
N MET A 1 -12.72 -18.60 -46.84
CA MET A 1 -12.30 -19.26 -45.62
C MET A 1 -13.02 -18.54 -44.47
N ALA A 2 -14.18 -19.09 -44.07
CA ALA A 2 -15.05 -18.42 -43.09
C ALA A 2 -14.64 -18.88 -41.68
N VAL A 3 -14.22 -17.95 -40.83
CA VAL A 3 -13.94 -18.20 -39.42
C VAL A 3 -15.27 -18.24 -38.69
N ILE A 4 -15.67 -19.43 -38.27
CA ILE A 4 -16.84 -19.64 -37.42
C ILE A 4 -16.45 -19.19 -36.01
N PHE A 5 -16.98 -18.04 -35.56
CA PHE A 5 -16.99 -17.69 -34.14
C PHE A 5 -17.95 -18.65 -33.42
N ALA A 6 -17.42 -19.61 -32.72
CA ALA A 6 -18.20 -20.41 -31.78
C ALA A 6 -18.71 -19.48 -30.68
N ALA A 7 -20.04 -19.32 -30.60
CA ALA A 7 -20.70 -18.64 -29.50
C ALA A 7 -20.32 -19.36 -28.19
N CYS A 8 -19.66 -18.65 -27.30
CA CYS A 8 -19.44 -19.07 -25.93
C CYS A 8 -20.81 -19.32 -25.29
N PRO A 9 -21.09 -20.47 -24.68
CA PRO A 9 -22.36 -20.71 -24.03
C PRO A 9 -22.52 -19.68 -22.91
N GLN A 10 -23.61 -18.90 -22.96
CA GLN A 10 -24.06 -18.06 -21.86
C GLN A 10 -24.49 -19.00 -20.72
N HIS A 11 -23.56 -19.43 -19.90
CA HIS A 11 -23.88 -19.99 -18.60
C HIS A 11 -24.48 -18.87 -17.76
N SER A 12 -25.74 -19.04 -17.41
CA SER A 12 -26.46 -18.16 -16.50
C SER A 12 -25.69 -18.10 -15.18
N THR A 13 -25.29 -16.90 -14.80
CA THR A 13 -24.58 -16.60 -13.54
C THR A 13 -25.41 -16.94 -12.29
N ASP A 14 -26.71 -17.23 -12.45
CA ASP A 14 -27.63 -17.64 -11.39
C ASP A 14 -27.21 -18.94 -10.65
N ASP A 15 -26.46 -19.84 -11.30
CA ASP A 15 -26.06 -21.11 -10.70
C ASP A 15 -24.82 -21.00 -9.79
N LEU A 16 -23.97 -20.00 -9.99
CA LEU A 16 -22.70 -19.87 -9.23
C LEU A 16 -22.86 -19.31 -7.82
N THR A 17 -23.90 -18.51 -7.57
CA THR A 17 -24.10 -17.85 -6.28
C THR A 17 -24.99 -18.63 -5.31
N ASN A 18 -25.77 -19.58 -5.83
CA ASN A 18 -26.67 -20.43 -5.02
C ASN A 18 -26.12 -21.84 -4.79
N ASP A 19 -24.91 -22.12 -5.27
CA ASP A 19 -24.33 -23.47 -5.26
C ASP A 19 -23.34 -23.64 -4.09
N LYS A 20 -23.35 -24.85 -3.53
CA LYS A 20 -22.35 -25.31 -2.54
C LYS A 20 -20.90 -25.03 -2.98
N SER A 21 -20.67 -24.88 -4.28
CA SER A 21 -19.40 -24.55 -4.89
C SER A 21 -18.91 -23.14 -4.51
N PHE A 22 -19.78 -22.11 -4.52
CA PHE A 22 -19.42 -20.75 -4.11
C PHE A 22 -18.94 -20.70 -2.66
N HIS A 23 -19.69 -21.33 -1.75
CA HIS A 23 -19.36 -21.32 -0.33
C HIS A 23 -18.04 -22.01 -0.01
N LYS A 24 -17.65 -23.03 -0.79
CA LYS A 24 -16.43 -23.83 -0.59
C LYS A 24 -15.22 -23.35 -1.40
N MET A 25 -15.37 -22.30 -2.20
CA MET A 25 -14.22 -21.74 -2.93
C MET A 25 -13.12 -21.27 -1.95
N PRO A 26 -11.86 -21.65 -2.19
CA PRO A 26 -10.76 -21.28 -1.29
C PRO A 26 -10.36 -19.80 -1.40
N VAL A 27 -10.83 -19.08 -2.43
CA VAL A 27 -10.60 -17.67 -2.63
C VAL A 27 -11.68 -16.86 -1.93
N PRO A 28 -11.35 -15.86 -1.11
CA PRO A 28 -12.33 -14.99 -0.44
C PRO A 28 -13.14 -14.18 -1.45
N LEU A 29 -14.46 -14.39 -1.44
CA LEU A 29 -15.40 -13.79 -2.39
C LEU A 29 -16.57 -13.14 -1.66
N LEU A 30 -16.93 -11.92 -2.10
CA LEU A 30 -18.13 -11.21 -1.67
C LEU A 30 -19.00 -10.88 -2.87
N LYS A 31 -20.31 -10.86 -2.64
CA LYS A 31 -21.31 -10.28 -3.51
C LYS A 31 -21.90 -9.06 -2.83
N LEU A 32 -21.90 -7.93 -3.53
CA LEU A 32 -22.28 -6.63 -3.01
C LEU A 32 -23.38 -5.99 -3.86
N ALA A 33 -24.26 -5.25 -3.21
CA ALA A 33 -25.08 -4.25 -3.88
C ALA A 33 -24.20 -3.07 -4.34
N ILE A 34 -24.69 -2.25 -5.27
CA ILE A 34 -23.95 -1.08 -5.80
C ILE A 34 -23.60 -0.07 -4.71
N ASN A 35 -24.42 0.05 -3.67
CA ASN A 35 -24.18 0.93 -2.53
C ASN A 35 -23.14 0.38 -1.54
N GLY A 36 -22.63 -0.84 -1.76
CA GLY A 36 -21.63 -1.51 -0.94
C GLY A 36 -22.18 -2.42 0.15
N ASP A 37 -23.51 -2.62 0.25
CA ASP A 37 -24.09 -3.57 1.19
C ASP A 37 -23.69 -4.99 0.82
N LEU A 38 -23.30 -5.78 1.81
CA LEU A 38 -22.93 -7.18 1.63
C LEU A 38 -24.18 -8.02 1.41
N LEU A 39 -24.27 -8.68 0.27
CA LEU A 39 -25.36 -9.60 -0.07
C LEU A 39 -25.00 -11.05 0.26
N MET A 40 -23.75 -11.45 -0.06
CA MET A 40 -23.25 -12.81 0.21
C MET A 40 -21.73 -12.77 0.47
N ALA A 41 -21.26 -13.74 1.24
CA ALA A 41 -19.85 -14.03 1.43
C ALA A 41 -19.63 -15.54 1.45
N ASN A 42 -18.52 -16.00 0.89
CA ASN A 42 -18.14 -17.40 1.04
C ASN A 42 -17.38 -17.64 2.35
N GLU A 43 -17.15 -18.89 2.70
CA GLU A 43 -16.45 -19.24 3.96
C GLU A 43 -15.05 -18.64 4.06
N ALA A 44 -14.34 -18.53 2.95
CA ALA A 44 -13.00 -17.93 2.92
C ALA A 44 -13.05 -16.42 3.23
N ALA A 45 -14.04 -15.70 2.69
CA ALA A 45 -14.23 -14.28 2.97
C ALA A 45 -14.68 -14.04 4.42
N LEU A 46 -15.60 -14.85 4.95
CA LEU A 46 -16.01 -14.74 6.35
C LEU A 46 -14.83 -14.91 7.31
N ARG A 47 -13.96 -15.88 7.06
CA ARG A 47 -12.73 -16.09 7.85
C ARG A 47 -11.75 -14.93 7.71
N LEU A 48 -11.51 -14.44 6.48
CA LEU A 48 -10.55 -13.36 6.24
C LEU A 48 -11.00 -12.05 6.90
N LEU A 49 -12.30 -11.77 6.89
CA LEU A 49 -12.89 -10.56 7.45
C LEU A 49 -13.22 -10.67 8.95
N ASP A 50 -13.05 -11.85 9.53
CA ASP A 50 -13.42 -12.17 10.91
C ASP A 50 -14.88 -11.78 11.23
N ILE A 51 -15.81 -12.19 10.36
CA ILE A 51 -17.24 -11.96 10.50
C ILE A 51 -18.00 -13.29 10.43
N ASN A 52 -19.14 -13.37 11.16
CA ASN A 52 -19.98 -14.56 11.19
C ASN A 52 -21.18 -14.48 10.24
N SER A 53 -21.57 -13.28 9.83
CA SER A 53 -22.75 -13.03 8.97
C SER A 53 -22.49 -11.77 8.14
N VAL A 54 -23.18 -11.65 7.01
CA VAL A 54 -23.18 -10.46 6.15
C VAL A 54 -24.35 -9.52 6.42
N GLU A 55 -25.27 -9.91 7.31
CA GLU A 55 -26.50 -9.16 7.57
C GLU A 55 -26.22 -7.75 8.09
N ASN A 56 -26.85 -6.76 7.46
CA ASN A 56 -26.71 -5.33 7.81
C ASN A 56 -25.27 -4.80 7.82
N LEU A 57 -24.36 -5.42 7.04
CA LEU A 57 -23.00 -4.96 6.89
C LEU A 57 -22.82 -4.26 5.55
N ASN A 58 -22.07 -3.15 5.58
CA ASN A 58 -21.59 -2.46 4.40
C ASN A 58 -20.07 -2.59 4.32
N LEU A 59 -19.53 -2.63 3.11
CA LEU A 59 -18.08 -2.76 2.88
C LEU A 59 -17.27 -1.64 3.57
N ARG A 60 -17.85 -0.43 3.69
CA ARG A 60 -17.26 0.71 4.40
C ARG A 60 -17.11 0.52 5.90
N ASP A 61 -17.98 -0.33 6.50
CA ASP A 61 -17.92 -0.60 7.93
C ASP A 61 -16.76 -1.51 8.27
N LEU A 62 -16.38 -2.35 7.31
CA LEU A 62 -15.31 -3.33 7.45
C LEU A 62 -13.94 -2.78 7.07
N MET A 63 -13.89 -1.86 6.12
CA MET A 63 -12.63 -1.39 5.51
C MET A 63 -12.64 0.12 5.32
N ASP A 64 -11.43 0.71 5.27
CA ASP A 64 -11.24 2.07 4.79
C ASP A 64 -10.36 2.09 3.53
N GLY A 65 -10.63 3.06 2.66
CA GLY A 65 -9.95 3.21 1.38
C GLY A 65 -8.73 4.11 1.49
N LEU A 66 -7.72 3.77 0.73
CA LEU A 66 -6.50 4.56 0.61
C LEU A 66 -6.63 5.52 -0.59
N GLY A 67 -7.07 6.76 -0.31
CA GLY A 67 -6.88 7.88 -1.24
C GLY A 67 -8.05 8.29 -2.14
N GLN A 68 -9.21 7.59 -2.13
CA GLN A 68 -10.39 8.00 -2.89
C GLN A 68 -11.71 7.73 -2.15
N SER A 69 -12.79 8.36 -2.62
CA SER A 69 -14.14 8.13 -2.09
C SER A 69 -14.62 6.71 -2.39
N PHE A 70 -15.10 6.00 -1.36
CA PHE A 70 -15.69 4.67 -1.49
C PHE A 70 -16.84 4.65 -2.51
N ASN A 71 -17.68 5.69 -2.47
CA ASN A 71 -18.81 5.83 -3.41
C ASN A 71 -18.37 5.97 -4.86
N GLU A 72 -17.31 6.75 -5.10
CA GLU A 72 -16.78 6.92 -6.47
C GLU A 72 -16.20 5.62 -7.00
N TRP A 73 -15.51 4.87 -6.15
CA TRP A 73 -14.96 3.58 -6.52
C TRP A 73 -16.04 2.55 -6.85
N LEU A 74 -17.06 2.41 -5.98
CA LEU A 74 -18.20 1.51 -6.20
C LEU A 74 -18.98 1.89 -7.47
N ASN A 75 -19.29 3.18 -7.66
CA ASN A 75 -20.00 3.67 -8.83
C ASN A 75 -19.19 3.45 -10.12
N ARG A 76 -17.89 3.70 -10.09
CA ARG A 76 -17.01 3.44 -11.24
C ARG A 76 -16.97 1.95 -11.58
N SER A 77 -16.93 1.08 -10.57
CA SER A 77 -16.94 -0.37 -10.76
C SER A 77 -18.29 -0.88 -11.26
N ALA A 78 -19.40 -0.23 -10.87
CA ALA A 78 -20.76 -0.61 -11.29
C ALA A 78 -21.12 -0.09 -12.69
N PHE A 79 -20.68 1.11 -13.05
CA PHE A 79 -21.14 1.80 -14.28
C PHE A 79 -20.00 2.17 -15.24
N GLY A 80 -18.75 2.01 -14.84
CA GLY A 80 -17.58 2.31 -15.69
C GLY A 80 -17.37 1.30 -16.81
N VAL A 81 -16.48 1.67 -17.75
CA VAL A 81 -16.12 0.82 -18.90
C VAL A 81 -15.28 -0.37 -18.41
N HIS A 82 -15.82 -1.52 -18.48
CA HIS A 82 -15.36 -2.93 -18.48
C HIS A 82 -13.93 -3.32 -18.01
N HIS A 83 -13.37 -2.69 -16.98
CA HIS A 83 -12.17 -3.21 -16.36
C HIS A 83 -12.43 -3.49 -14.86
N PRO A 84 -12.01 -4.66 -14.33
CA PRO A 84 -12.02 -4.88 -12.89
C PRO A 84 -11.26 -3.74 -12.20
N SER A 85 -11.89 -3.11 -11.22
CA SER A 85 -11.25 -2.06 -10.42
C SER A 85 -10.65 -2.67 -9.16
N SER A 86 -9.35 -2.53 -8.99
CA SER A 86 -8.62 -3.09 -7.84
C SER A 86 -8.06 -1.97 -6.97
N GLU A 87 -8.32 -2.05 -5.66
CA GLU A 87 -7.85 -1.09 -4.68
C GLU A 87 -7.28 -1.81 -3.45
N PHE A 88 -6.35 -1.14 -2.77
CA PHE A 88 -5.85 -1.60 -1.48
C PHE A 88 -6.64 -0.92 -0.37
N LEU A 89 -7.30 -1.74 0.44
CA LEU A 89 -8.11 -1.29 1.57
C LEU A 89 -7.51 -1.82 2.86
N ARG A 90 -7.65 -1.06 3.95
CA ARG A 90 -7.24 -1.48 5.28
C ARG A 90 -8.47 -2.00 6.03
N LEU A 91 -8.34 -3.16 6.66
CA LEU A 91 -9.37 -3.73 7.50
C LEU A 91 -9.48 -2.94 8.82
N LYS A 92 -10.68 -2.53 9.19
CA LYS A 92 -10.94 -1.75 10.41
C LYS A 92 -10.97 -2.58 11.68
N ARG A 93 -10.97 -3.89 11.57
CA ARG A 93 -11.06 -4.81 12.70
C ARG A 93 -9.72 -5.50 12.94
N GLY A 94 -9.45 -5.83 14.20
CA GLY A 94 -8.25 -6.52 14.64
C GLY A 94 -7.23 -5.59 15.31
N GLU A 95 -6.35 -6.18 16.11
CA GLU A 95 -5.24 -5.46 16.77
C GLU A 95 -4.06 -5.21 15.82
N THR A 96 -3.99 -5.96 14.72
CA THR A 96 -2.95 -5.85 13.71
C THR A 96 -3.47 -5.18 12.45
N GLU A 97 -2.66 -4.30 11.88
CA GLU A 97 -2.99 -3.62 10.64
C GLU A 97 -2.97 -4.64 9.48
N THR A 98 -4.13 -4.89 8.90
CA THR A 98 -4.33 -5.85 7.80
C THR A 98 -4.73 -5.12 6.54
N PHE A 99 -4.00 -5.35 5.45
CA PHE A 99 -4.27 -4.78 4.14
C PHE A 99 -4.85 -5.84 3.21
N LEU A 100 -5.93 -5.47 2.54
CA LEU A 100 -6.58 -6.31 1.55
C LEU A 100 -6.51 -5.65 0.18
N GLN A 101 -6.15 -6.40 -0.84
CA GLN A 101 -6.40 -6.01 -2.22
C GLN A 101 -7.80 -6.50 -2.58
N VAL A 102 -8.68 -5.54 -2.90
CA VAL A 102 -10.07 -5.81 -3.26
C VAL A 102 -10.27 -5.49 -4.74
N THR A 103 -10.64 -6.49 -5.51
CA THR A 103 -10.93 -6.34 -6.94
C THR A 103 -12.43 -6.47 -7.16
N LEU A 104 -13.05 -5.40 -7.68
CA LEU A 104 -14.48 -5.36 -7.98
C LEU A 104 -14.73 -5.63 -9.47
N SER A 105 -15.72 -6.47 -9.74
CA SER A 105 -16.23 -6.76 -11.08
C SER A 105 -17.76 -6.65 -11.09
N ARG A 106 -18.33 -6.01 -12.11
CA ARG A 106 -19.78 -5.94 -12.28
C ARG A 106 -20.32 -7.27 -12.80
N ILE A 107 -21.41 -7.71 -12.19
CA ILE A 107 -22.25 -8.80 -12.69
C ILE A 107 -23.67 -8.28 -12.94
N MET A 108 -24.36 -8.86 -13.92
CA MET A 108 -25.78 -8.55 -14.19
C MET A 108 -26.63 -9.70 -13.70
N GLU A 109 -27.53 -9.41 -12.79
CA GLU A 109 -28.49 -10.37 -12.27
C GLU A 109 -29.93 -9.94 -12.61
N LYS A 110 -30.92 -10.77 -12.24
CA LYS A 110 -32.34 -10.49 -12.54
C LYS A 110 -32.83 -9.19 -11.90
N ASP A 111 -32.28 -8.87 -10.71
CA ASP A 111 -32.64 -7.68 -9.92
C ASP A 111 -31.79 -6.44 -10.28
N GLY A 112 -30.95 -6.54 -11.31
CA GLY A 112 -30.10 -5.43 -11.78
C GLY A 112 -28.60 -5.68 -11.61
N PRO A 113 -27.77 -4.65 -11.80
CA PRO A 113 -26.34 -4.75 -11.66
C PRO A 113 -25.92 -4.92 -10.20
N GLN A 114 -24.98 -5.84 -9.95
CA GLN A 114 -24.38 -6.09 -8.66
C GLN A 114 -22.85 -6.14 -8.82
N LEU A 115 -22.12 -6.13 -7.70
CA LEU A 115 -20.68 -6.20 -7.69
C LEU A 115 -20.22 -7.53 -7.08
N PHE A 116 -19.24 -8.11 -7.73
CA PHE A 116 -18.49 -9.25 -7.21
C PHE A 116 -17.13 -8.77 -6.75
N ALA A 117 -16.74 -9.08 -5.51
CA ALA A 117 -15.46 -8.70 -4.95
C ALA A 117 -14.59 -9.94 -4.70
N VAL A 118 -13.37 -9.90 -5.19
CA VAL A 118 -12.30 -10.84 -4.84
C VAL A 118 -11.38 -10.15 -3.85
N LEU A 119 -11.13 -10.81 -2.72
CA LEU A 119 -10.25 -10.29 -1.66
C LEU A 119 -8.95 -11.09 -1.65
N ILE A 120 -7.83 -10.38 -1.52
CA ILE A 120 -6.50 -10.98 -1.37
C ILE A 120 -5.83 -10.30 -0.17
N ASP A 121 -5.30 -11.09 0.77
CA ASP A 121 -4.47 -10.55 1.84
C ASP A 121 -3.16 -10.02 1.25
N ALA A 122 -2.97 -8.72 1.33
CA ALA A 122 -1.81 -7.99 0.84
C ALA A 122 -0.93 -7.44 1.97
N THR A 123 -1.15 -7.87 3.21
CA THR A 123 -0.46 -7.34 4.40
C THR A 123 1.06 -7.54 4.29
N ALA A 124 1.51 -8.74 3.91
CA ALA A 124 2.93 -9.00 3.72
C ALA A 124 3.55 -8.12 2.63
N LEU A 125 2.83 -7.92 1.51
CA LEU A 125 3.28 -7.05 0.42
C LEU A 125 3.43 -5.60 0.90
N LYS A 126 2.43 -5.05 1.59
CA LYS A 126 2.46 -3.67 2.12
C LYS A 126 3.54 -3.47 3.18
N THR A 127 3.77 -4.47 4.01
CA THR A 127 4.86 -4.44 4.99
C THR A 127 6.23 -4.38 4.29
N LEU A 128 6.45 -5.22 3.28
CA LEU A 128 7.70 -5.23 2.51
C LEU A 128 7.90 -3.92 1.74
N GLU A 129 6.86 -3.37 1.12
CA GLU A 129 6.92 -2.05 0.47
C GLU A 129 7.36 -0.96 1.46
N GLY A 130 6.78 -0.95 2.67
CA GLY A 130 7.13 -0.01 3.73
C GLY A 130 8.60 -0.15 4.17
N GLN A 131 9.08 -1.38 4.38
CA GLN A 131 10.47 -1.66 4.73
C GLN A 131 11.43 -1.21 3.62
N PHE A 132 11.09 -1.45 2.36
CA PHE A 132 11.89 -1.03 1.22
C PHE A 132 12.03 0.50 1.15
N VAL A 133 10.93 1.25 1.31
CA VAL A 133 10.95 2.72 1.34
C VAL A 133 11.80 3.24 2.51
N GLN A 134 11.69 2.62 3.68
CA GLN A 134 12.49 2.99 4.85
C GLN A 134 13.99 2.73 4.60
N SER A 135 14.33 1.60 4.00
CA SER A 135 15.71 1.28 3.63
C SER A 135 16.31 2.29 2.65
N GLN A 136 15.55 2.68 1.62
CA GLN A 136 15.97 3.71 0.67
C GLN A 136 16.20 5.06 1.35
N LYS A 137 15.32 5.47 2.26
CA LYS A 137 15.52 6.71 3.04
C LYS A 137 16.81 6.66 3.86
N MET A 138 17.06 5.52 4.53
CA MET A 138 18.27 5.37 5.34
C MET A 138 19.54 5.37 4.49
N GLN A 139 19.50 4.76 3.32
CA GLN A 139 20.62 4.79 2.37
C GLN A 139 20.92 6.22 1.88
N ALA A 140 19.88 6.99 1.53
CA ALA A 140 20.04 8.39 1.13
C ALA A 140 20.64 9.26 2.24
N ILE A 141 20.18 9.09 3.49
CA ILE A 141 20.72 9.76 4.67
C ILE A 141 22.20 9.37 4.88
N GLY A 142 22.54 8.09 4.74
CA GLY A 142 23.92 7.61 4.88
C GLY A 142 24.86 8.21 3.85
N GLN A 143 24.43 8.32 2.58
CA GLN A 143 25.21 8.94 1.52
C GLN A 143 25.43 10.45 1.78
N LEU A 144 24.38 11.18 2.21
CA LEU A 144 24.49 12.59 2.57
C LEU A 144 25.43 12.80 3.77
N ALA A 145 25.26 11.99 4.83
CA ALA A 145 26.11 12.08 6.01
C ALA A 145 27.60 11.81 5.69
N GLY A 146 27.87 10.81 4.82
CA GLY A 146 29.23 10.52 4.37
C GLY A 146 29.85 11.68 3.57
N GLY A 147 29.10 12.33 2.68
CA GLY A 147 29.56 13.52 1.94
C GLY A 147 29.82 14.70 2.87
N ILE A 148 28.91 14.98 3.80
CA ILE A 148 29.08 16.06 4.78
C ILE A 148 30.30 15.80 5.67
N ALA A 149 30.48 14.59 6.18
CA ALA A 149 31.64 14.24 7.00
C ALA A 149 32.96 14.42 6.25
N HIS A 150 33.00 14.04 4.98
CA HIS A 150 34.18 14.26 4.14
C HIS A 150 34.49 15.76 3.97
N ASP A 151 33.48 16.60 3.71
CA ASP A 151 33.68 18.03 3.54
C ASP A 151 34.08 18.73 4.84
N PHE A 152 33.50 18.31 5.97
CA PHE A 152 33.93 18.74 7.30
C PHE A 152 35.40 18.39 7.58
N ASN A 153 35.82 17.16 7.29
CA ASN A 153 37.22 16.76 7.46
C ASN A 153 38.19 17.57 6.59
N ASN A 154 37.78 17.88 5.37
CA ASN A 154 38.57 18.73 4.48
C ASN A 154 38.72 20.15 5.04
N LEU A 155 37.64 20.75 5.57
CA LEU A 155 37.67 22.05 6.20
C LEU A 155 38.57 22.07 7.46
N LEU A 156 38.41 21.07 8.33
CA LEU A 156 39.22 20.92 9.53
C LEU A 156 40.72 20.76 9.19
N THR A 157 41.04 19.96 8.16
CA THR A 157 42.41 19.78 7.69
C THR A 157 43.00 21.09 7.19
N ALA A 158 42.20 21.87 6.45
CA ALA A 158 42.66 23.19 5.98
C ALA A 158 42.86 24.17 7.15
N ILE A 159 41.95 24.20 8.13
CA ILE A 159 42.05 25.05 9.32
C ILE A 159 43.30 24.69 10.11
N SER A 160 43.50 23.39 10.45
CA SER A 160 44.72 22.93 11.15
C SER A 160 45.99 23.32 10.38
N GLY A 161 46.02 23.13 9.04
CA GLY A 161 47.17 23.49 8.25
C GLY A 161 47.47 25.01 8.26
N TYR A 162 46.45 25.87 8.29
CA TYR A 162 46.65 27.30 8.44
C TYR A 162 47.08 27.66 9.87
N CYS A 163 46.58 27.01 10.88
CA CYS A 163 47.06 27.20 12.26
C CYS A 163 48.52 26.82 12.40
N ASP A 164 48.98 25.70 11.81
CA ASP A 164 50.39 25.33 11.75
C ASP A 164 51.26 26.40 11.14
N LEU A 165 50.84 26.96 9.99
CA LEU A 165 51.59 28.02 9.32
C LEU A 165 51.64 29.31 10.13
N LEU A 166 50.61 29.64 10.88
CA LEU A 166 50.60 30.78 11.80
C LEU A 166 51.48 30.55 13.01
N LEU A 167 51.43 29.38 13.64
CA LEU A 167 52.28 29.01 14.76
C LEU A 167 53.78 29.06 14.41
N LEU A 168 54.15 28.75 13.15
CA LEU A 168 55.53 28.90 12.67
C LEU A 168 56.02 30.38 12.58
N ARG A 169 55.10 31.34 12.59
CA ARG A 169 55.39 32.77 12.43
C ARG A 169 55.25 33.59 13.71
N HIS A 170 54.63 32.99 14.73
CA HIS A 170 54.39 33.60 16.04
C HIS A 170 55.33 33.00 17.09
N GLU A 171 55.83 33.84 18.00
CA GLU A 171 56.59 33.39 19.15
C GLU A 171 55.68 33.02 20.33
N PRO A 172 56.07 32.13 21.23
CA PRO A 172 55.25 31.75 22.41
C PRO A 172 54.87 32.94 23.31
N THR A 173 55.53 34.08 23.15
CA THR A 173 55.29 35.33 23.88
C THR A 173 54.23 36.21 23.22
N ASP A 174 53.81 35.90 21.99
CA ASP A 174 52.79 36.67 21.30
C ASP A 174 51.45 36.49 21.95
N GLN A 175 50.63 37.55 21.98
CA GLN A 175 49.33 37.57 22.65
C GLN A 175 48.37 36.58 22.05
N ASP A 176 48.43 36.31 20.74
CA ASP A 176 47.53 35.45 19.99
C ASP A 176 47.99 33.97 19.96
N PHE A 177 49.18 33.64 20.50
CA PHE A 177 49.74 32.29 20.49
C PHE A 177 48.90 31.26 21.23
N PRO A 178 48.31 31.55 22.42
CA PRO A 178 47.41 30.63 23.11
C PRO A 178 46.15 30.30 22.30
N ASP A 179 45.56 31.30 21.63
CA ASP A 179 44.35 31.12 20.82
C ASP A 179 44.61 30.22 19.61
N LEU A 180 45.79 30.37 18.99
CA LEU A 180 46.22 29.50 17.87
C LEU A 180 46.38 28.03 18.30
N ILE A 181 46.88 27.80 19.51
CA ILE A 181 47.01 26.44 20.08
C ILE A 181 45.66 25.83 20.36
N GLU A 182 44.67 26.62 20.81
CA GLU A 182 43.33 26.13 21.12
C GLU A 182 42.53 25.77 19.85
N ILE A 183 42.78 26.47 18.74
CA ILE A 183 42.11 26.20 17.45
C ILE A 183 42.76 25.04 16.70
N HIS A 184 44.06 24.78 16.92
CA HIS A 184 44.82 23.68 16.28
C HIS A 184 44.42 22.31 16.81
#